data_6db355718a1c4be6398beadcc7b885a9
#
_entry.id   6db355718a1c4be6398beadcc7b885a9
#
_cell.length_a   1.000
_cell.length_b   1.000
_cell.length_c   1.000
_cell.angle_alpha   90.00
_cell.angle_beta   90.00
_cell.angle_gamma   90.00
#
_symmetry.space_group_name_H-M   'P 1'
#
loop_
_entity.id
_entity.type
_entity.pdbx_description
1 polymer ?
#
loop_
_entity_poly.entity_id
_entity_poly.type
_entity_poly.pdbx_seq_one_letter_code
_entity_poly.pdbx_strand_id
1 'polypeptide(L)'
;MTPSRQAKTRKASLGDSRVHLSKAREYLRAATDSLALDNRVAATGNAVHAGIAAADAIAAALVGSVWAGEHSQAPVHLEKGAADGRQAATQLRRLLPLKTKAEYDPAPISAGDARAAVKAAERIVAIAERVVAALPQNSKQ
;
A
#
# COMPACT_ATOMS: atom_id res chain seq x y z
N MET A 1 9.74 21.57 22.21
CA MET A 1 10.08 20.73 21.05
C MET A 1 9.81 19.27 21.34
N THR A 2 9.14 18.61 20.46
CA THR A 2 8.80 17.21 20.65
C THR A 2 9.45 16.36 19.55
N PRO A 3 10.52 15.64 19.88
CA PRO A 3 11.22 14.82 18.88
C PRO A 3 10.33 13.71 18.32
N SER A 4 9.23 13.37 18.99
CA SER A 4 8.33 12.32 18.55
C SER A 4 7.75 12.55 17.14
N ARG A 5 7.63 13.80 16.69
CA ARG A 5 7.11 14.09 15.36
C ARG A 5 7.99 13.55 14.25
N GLN A 6 9.29 13.42 14.53
CA GLN A 6 10.24 12.96 13.53
C GLN A 6 10.31 11.44 13.46
N ALA A 7 9.72 10.76 14.45
CA ALA A 7 9.70 9.31 14.49
C ALA A 7 8.60 8.69 13.62
N LYS A 8 7.87 9.48 12.84
CA LYS A 8 6.77 8.98 12.02
C LYS A 8 7.24 8.33 10.72
N THR A 9 8.51 8.48 10.38
CA THR A 9 9.06 7.81 9.22
C THR A 9 10.22 6.92 9.65
N ARG A 10 10.47 5.88 8.85
CA ARG A 10 11.63 5.02 9.04
C ARG A 10 12.43 5.01 7.74
N LYS A 11 13.74 5.16 7.88
CA LYS A 11 14.65 5.05 6.75
C LYS A 11 14.50 3.68 6.11
N ALA A 12 14.50 3.64 4.78
CA ALA A 12 14.31 2.41 4.03
C ALA A 12 15.29 2.36 2.86
N SER A 13 15.82 1.18 2.62
CA SER A 13 16.78 0.92 1.54
C SER A 13 16.05 0.46 0.28
N LEU A 14 16.80 0.36 -0.82
CA LEU A 14 16.26 -0.21 -2.05
C LEU A 14 15.96 -1.70 -1.87
N GLY A 15 16.76 -2.40 -1.05
CA GLY A 15 16.43 -3.79 -0.69
C GLY A 15 15.12 -3.90 0.04
N ASP A 16 14.83 -2.96 0.94
CA ASP A 16 13.55 -2.92 1.64
C ASP A 16 12.39 -2.72 0.66
N SER A 17 12.60 -1.90 -0.38
CA SER A 17 11.60 -1.70 -1.42
C SER A 17 11.20 -3.02 -2.07
N ARG A 18 12.16 -3.87 -2.39
CA ARG A 18 11.89 -5.18 -2.99
C ARG A 18 11.15 -6.12 -2.05
N VAL A 19 11.49 -6.08 -0.77
CA VAL A 19 10.79 -6.89 0.24
C VAL A 19 9.35 -6.47 0.38
N HIS A 20 9.09 -5.16 0.44
CA HIS A 20 7.73 -4.64 0.51
C HIS A 20 6.91 -5.04 -0.73
N LEU A 21 7.52 -4.99 -1.91
CA LEU A 21 6.84 -5.40 -3.13
C LEU A 21 6.45 -6.88 -3.09
N SER A 22 7.35 -7.72 -2.61
CA SER A 22 7.07 -9.15 -2.48
C SER A 22 5.86 -9.42 -1.57
N LYS A 23 5.79 -8.71 -0.45
CA LYS A 23 4.64 -8.80 0.45
C LYS A 23 3.37 -8.30 -0.21
N ALA A 24 3.46 -7.20 -0.95
CA ALA A 24 2.31 -6.63 -1.64
C ALA A 24 1.73 -7.64 -2.64
N ARG A 25 2.58 -8.31 -3.39
CA ARG A 25 2.15 -9.33 -4.36
C ARG A 25 1.42 -10.48 -3.68
N GLU A 26 1.92 -10.92 -2.55
CA GLU A 26 1.31 -12.03 -1.81
C GLU A 26 -0.07 -11.64 -1.29
N TYR A 27 -0.18 -10.47 -0.67
CA TYR A 27 -1.48 -9.97 -0.20
C TYR A 27 -2.46 -9.76 -1.36
N LEU A 28 -1.97 -9.30 -2.50
CA LEU A 28 -2.86 -9.07 -3.65
C LEU A 28 -3.41 -10.39 -4.18
N ARG A 29 -2.59 -11.43 -4.25
CA ARG A 29 -3.09 -12.77 -4.64
C ARG A 29 -4.17 -13.24 -3.68
N ALA A 30 -3.95 -13.08 -2.37
CA ALA A 30 -4.94 -13.46 -1.37
C ALA A 30 -6.24 -12.66 -1.54
N ALA A 31 -6.13 -11.36 -1.82
CA ALA A 31 -7.30 -10.52 -2.05
C ALA A 31 -8.09 -10.96 -3.28
N THR A 32 -7.38 -11.23 -4.37
CA THR A 32 -8.00 -11.66 -5.63
C THR A 32 -8.72 -13.01 -5.46
N ASP A 33 -8.06 -13.96 -4.79
CA ASP A 33 -8.65 -15.27 -4.55
C ASP A 33 -9.87 -15.16 -3.64
N SER A 34 -9.79 -14.35 -2.60
CA SER A 34 -10.92 -14.13 -1.68
C SER A 34 -12.10 -13.49 -2.41
N LEU A 35 -11.82 -12.55 -3.31
CA LEU A 35 -12.87 -11.91 -4.09
C LEU A 35 -13.59 -12.92 -4.99
N ALA A 36 -12.84 -13.80 -5.64
CA ALA A 36 -13.40 -14.83 -6.50
C ALA A 36 -14.31 -15.79 -5.73
N LEU A 37 -14.03 -16.01 -4.45
CA LEU A 37 -14.83 -16.86 -3.58
C LEU A 37 -15.95 -16.10 -2.85
N ASP A 38 -16.13 -14.83 -3.16
CA ASP A 38 -17.11 -13.94 -2.50
C ASP A 38 -16.84 -13.79 -0.99
N ASN A 39 -15.60 -13.94 -0.57
CA ASN A 39 -15.17 -13.66 0.80
C ASN A 39 -14.80 -12.19 0.92
N ARG A 40 -15.82 -11.36 1.05
CA ARG A 40 -15.70 -9.90 0.86
C ARG A 40 -14.85 -9.22 1.92
N VAL A 41 -14.97 -9.61 3.19
CA VAL A 41 -14.16 -9.03 4.26
C VAL A 41 -12.70 -9.38 4.05
N ALA A 42 -12.40 -10.65 3.75
CA ALA A 42 -11.03 -11.09 3.49
C ALA A 42 -10.46 -10.42 2.25
N ALA A 43 -11.25 -10.30 1.19
CA ALA A 43 -10.82 -9.61 -0.04
C ALA A 43 -10.44 -8.17 0.26
N THR A 44 -11.29 -7.45 0.98
CA THR A 44 -11.06 -6.06 1.34
C THR A 44 -9.86 -5.90 2.26
N GLY A 45 -9.77 -6.73 3.31
CA GLY A 45 -8.66 -6.66 4.25
C GLY A 45 -7.31 -6.96 3.59
N ASN A 46 -7.24 -8.00 2.77
CA ASN A 46 -6.01 -8.32 2.06
C ASN A 46 -5.66 -7.26 1.01
N ALA A 47 -6.65 -6.65 0.37
CA ALA A 47 -6.41 -5.56 -0.56
C ALA A 47 -5.79 -4.34 0.15
N VAL A 48 -6.28 -4.01 1.35
CA VAL A 48 -5.70 -2.93 2.16
C VAL A 48 -4.24 -3.23 2.47
N HIS A 49 -3.93 -4.43 2.93
CA HIS A 49 -2.56 -4.82 3.23
C HIS A 49 -1.66 -4.78 1.98
N ALA A 50 -2.19 -5.23 0.85
CA ALA A 50 -1.45 -5.15 -0.43
C ALA A 50 -1.14 -3.71 -0.80
N GLY A 51 -2.12 -2.83 -0.68
CA GLY A 51 -1.95 -1.41 -1.02
C GLY A 51 -0.95 -0.72 -0.11
N ILE A 52 -1.00 -0.98 1.19
CA ILE A 52 -0.06 -0.40 2.15
C ILE A 52 1.37 -0.89 1.87
N ALA A 53 1.53 -2.20 1.65
CA ALA A 53 2.85 -2.75 1.35
C ALA A 53 3.41 -2.20 0.04
N ALA A 54 2.58 -2.07 -0.98
CA ALA A 54 2.99 -1.49 -2.26
C ALA A 54 3.36 -0.01 -2.10
N ALA A 55 2.60 0.74 -1.30
CA ALA A 55 2.93 2.14 -1.01
C ALA A 55 4.29 2.24 -0.31
N ASP A 56 4.57 1.34 0.63
CA ASP A 56 5.87 1.30 1.30
C ASP A 56 7.00 0.98 0.31
N ALA A 57 6.76 0.08 -0.64
CA ALA A 57 7.74 -0.22 -1.68
C ALA A 57 8.06 1.03 -2.51
N ILE A 58 7.04 1.78 -2.89
CA ILE A 58 7.21 3.01 -3.67
C ILE A 58 7.95 4.06 -2.85
N ALA A 59 7.54 4.26 -1.60
CA ALA A 59 8.16 5.26 -0.72
C ALA A 59 9.63 4.92 -0.43
N ALA A 60 9.94 3.65 -0.18
CA ALA A 60 11.32 3.22 0.03
C ALA A 60 12.19 3.53 -1.20
N ALA A 61 11.66 3.27 -2.40
CA ALA A 61 12.40 3.48 -3.64
C ALA A 61 12.56 4.97 -3.99
N LEU A 62 11.50 5.76 -3.84
CA LEU A 62 11.46 7.13 -4.36
C LEU A 62 11.71 8.20 -3.30
N VAL A 63 11.43 7.90 -2.05
CA VAL A 63 11.58 8.87 -0.94
C VAL A 63 12.72 8.47 -0.01
N GLY A 64 13.05 7.19 0.07
CA GLY A 64 14.10 6.69 0.94
C GLY A 64 13.64 6.45 2.38
N SER A 65 12.35 6.54 2.63
CA SER A 65 11.75 6.28 3.93
C SER A 65 10.31 5.85 3.77
N VAL A 66 9.81 5.09 4.75
CA VAL A 66 8.41 4.65 4.77
C VAL A 66 7.70 5.36 5.91
N TRP A 67 6.40 5.53 5.74
CA TRP A 67 5.55 6.12 6.78
C TRP A 67 5.26 5.09 7.87
N ALA A 68 5.49 5.47 9.12
CA ALA A 68 5.33 4.59 10.27
C ALA A 68 4.27 5.08 11.26
N GLY A 69 3.59 6.17 10.97
CA GLY A 69 2.50 6.70 11.78
C GLY A 69 1.15 6.14 11.38
N GLU A 70 0.10 6.90 11.66
CA GLU A 70 -1.25 6.50 11.25
C GLU A 70 -1.35 6.40 9.73
N HIS A 71 -1.99 5.33 9.25
CA HIS A 71 -2.10 5.07 7.82
C HIS A 71 -2.84 6.19 7.07
N SER A 72 -3.75 6.90 7.73
CA SER A 72 -4.46 8.02 7.11
C SER A 72 -3.53 9.12 6.61
N GLN A 73 -2.34 9.23 7.18
CA GLN A 73 -1.33 10.22 6.80
C GLN A 73 -0.33 9.69 5.77
N ALA A 74 -0.34 8.40 5.48
CA ALA A 74 0.60 7.78 4.55
C ALA A 74 0.53 8.38 3.15
N PRO A 75 -0.65 8.74 2.59
CA PRO A 75 -0.68 9.35 1.26
C PRO A 75 0.12 10.62 1.12
N VAL A 76 0.14 11.46 2.17
CA VAL A 76 0.91 12.71 2.14
C VAL A 76 2.41 12.42 2.01
N HIS A 77 2.90 11.45 2.76
CA HIS A 77 4.30 11.04 2.68
C HIS A 77 4.63 10.47 1.29
N LEU A 78 3.73 9.68 0.74
CA LEU A 78 3.89 9.05 -0.56
C LEU A 78 3.96 10.07 -1.70
N GLU A 79 3.28 11.20 -1.55
CA GLU A 79 3.29 12.26 -2.56
C GLU A 79 4.68 12.86 -2.78
N LYS A 80 5.59 12.70 -1.84
CA LYS A 80 6.98 13.13 -2.01
C LYS A 80 7.71 12.34 -3.11
N GLY A 81 7.15 11.23 -3.56
CA GLY A 81 7.72 10.36 -4.57
C GLY A 81 7.38 10.73 -6.02
N ALA A 82 7.25 12.03 -6.32
CA ALA A 82 7.00 12.56 -7.66
C ALA A 82 5.70 12.03 -8.26
N ALA A 83 5.63 11.89 -9.58
CA ALA A 83 4.40 11.51 -10.28
C ALA A 83 3.88 10.14 -9.85
N ASP A 84 4.77 9.15 -9.75
CA ASP A 84 4.37 7.81 -9.34
C ASP A 84 3.85 7.79 -7.91
N GLY A 85 4.51 8.51 -7.01
CA GLY A 85 4.07 8.65 -5.64
C GLY A 85 2.71 9.32 -5.53
N ARG A 86 2.46 10.36 -6.32
CA ARG A 86 1.17 11.05 -6.33
C ARG A 86 0.06 10.17 -6.86
N GLN A 87 0.31 9.40 -7.91
CA GLN A 87 -0.69 8.46 -8.44
C GLN A 87 -1.03 7.38 -7.43
N ALA A 88 -0.01 6.84 -6.77
CA ALA A 88 -0.22 5.83 -5.73
C ALA A 88 -1.00 6.41 -4.54
N ALA A 89 -0.69 7.66 -4.16
CA ALA A 89 -1.39 8.33 -3.06
C ALA A 89 -2.88 8.48 -3.36
N THR A 90 -3.24 8.78 -4.60
CA THR A 90 -4.65 8.88 -5.02
C THR A 90 -5.37 7.55 -4.79
N GLN A 91 -4.76 6.44 -5.18
CA GLN A 91 -5.36 5.14 -4.99
C GLN A 91 -5.42 4.74 -3.51
N LEU A 92 -4.38 5.06 -2.76
CA LEU A 92 -4.34 4.76 -1.33
C LEU A 92 -5.43 5.50 -0.58
N ARG A 93 -5.73 6.75 -0.95
CA ARG A 93 -6.84 7.51 -0.36
C ARG A 93 -8.20 6.88 -0.61
N ARG A 94 -8.35 6.15 -1.71
CA ARG A 94 -9.58 5.41 -2.00
C ARG A 94 -9.67 4.12 -1.18
N LEU A 95 -8.52 3.54 -0.87
CA LEU A 95 -8.45 2.24 -0.23
C LEU A 95 -8.55 2.32 1.30
N LEU A 96 -7.91 3.29 1.93
CA LEU A 96 -7.83 3.35 3.38
C LEU A 96 -9.18 3.44 4.10
N PRO A 97 -10.18 4.19 3.60
CA PRO A 97 -11.49 4.20 4.27
C PRO A 97 -12.14 2.82 4.32
N LEU A 98 -11.83 1.95 3.37
CA LEU A 98 -12.40 0.60 3.34
C LEU A 98 -11.78 -0.29 4.42
N LYS A 99 -10.59 0.04 4.91
CA LYS A 99 -9.97 -0.65 6.04
C LYS A 99 -10.85 -0.55 7.28
N THR A 100 -11.24 0.67 7.64
CA THR A 100 -12.12 0.89 8.79
C THR A 100 -13.44 0.16 8.63
N LYS A 101 -14.01 0.25 7.42
CA LYS A 101 -15.30 -0.39 7.13
C LYS A 101 -15.21 -1.91 7.28
N ALA A 102 -14.14 -2.52 6.78
CA ALA A 102 -13.97 -3.96 6.84
C ALA A 102 -13.71 -4.47 8.26
N GLU A 103 -12.99 -3.68 9.09
CA GLU A 103 -12.55 -4.12 10.41
C GLU A 103 -13.54 -3.78 11.51
N TYR A 104 -14.23 -2.66 11.41
CA TYR A 104 -14.97 -2.10 12.55
C TYR A 104 -16.45 -1.85 12.29
N ASP A 105 -16.86 -1.69 11.04
CA ASP A 105 -18.27 -1.43 10.72
C ASP A 105 -19.06 -2.74 10.86
N PRO A 106 -20.14 -2.76 11.65
CA PRO A 106 -20.98 -3.96 11.76
C PRO A 106 -21.75 -4.27 10.49
N ALA A 107 -21.89 -3.32 9.57
CA ALA A 107 -22.57 -3.55 8.30
C ALA A 107 -21.73 -4.46 7.41
N PRO A 108 -22.36 -5.35 6.62
CA PRO A 108 -21.63 -6.20 5.69
C PRO A 108 -20.90 -5.37 4.62
N ILE A 109 -19.73 -5.85 4.20
CA ILE A 109 -19.03 -5.27 3.07
C ILE A 109 -19.78 -5.63 1.79
N SER A 110 -20.09 -4.63 0.97
CA SER A 110 -20.76 -4.87 -0.30
C SER A 110 -19.79 -5.47 -1.31
N ALA A 111 -20.34 -6.17 -2.31
CA ALA A 111 -19.52 -6.68 -3.42
C ALA A 111 -18.81 -5.54 -4.15
N GLY A 112 -19.48 -4.39 -4.29
CA GLY A 112 -18.89 -3.21 -4.91
C GLY A 112 -17.69 -2.68 -4.15
N ASP A 113 -17.80 -2.60 -2.82
CA ASP A 113 -16.69 -2.14 -1.98
C ASP A 113 -15.50 -3.10 -2.06
N ALA A 114 -15.76 -4.41 -2.02
CA ALA A 114 -14.69 -5.40 -2.13
C ALA A 114 -13.97 -5.30 -3.47
N ARG A 115 -14.73 -5.18 -4.56
CA ARG A 115 -14.13 -5.00 -5.90
C ARG A 115 -13.33 -3.71 -6.00
N ALA A 116 -13.85 -2.63 -5.45
CA ALA A 116 -13.15 -1.33 -5.46
C ALA A 116 -11.84 -1.41 -4.69
N ALA A 117 -11.84 -2.09 -3.55
CA ALA A 117 -10.62 -2.27 -2.76
C ALA A 117 -9.56 -3.05 -3.53
N VAL A 118 -9.94 -4.18 -4.14
CA VAL A 118 -9.01 -4.99 -4.91
C VAL A 118 -8.46 -4.20 -6.11
N LYS A 119 -9.33 -3.44 -6.80
CA LYS A 119 -8.90 -2.64 -7.94
C LYS A 119 -7.91 -1.55 -7.54
N ALA A 120 -8.16 -0.85 -6.43
CA ALA A 120 -7.24 0.17 -5.93
C ALA A 120 -5.89 -0.47 -5.58
N ALA A 121 -5.91 -1.61 -4.90
CA ALA A 121 -4.68 -2.33 -4.56
C ALA A 121 -3.92 -2.77 -5.81
N GLU A 122 -4.60 -3.29 -6.82
CA GLU A 122 -3.97 -3.66 -8.09
C GLU A 122 -3.22 -2.50 -8.72
N ARG A 123 -3.81 -1.31 -8.68
CA ARG A 123 -3.20 -0.12 -9.26
C ARG A 123 -1.95 0.30 -8.50
N ILE A 124 -1.99 0.25 -7.18
CA ILE A 124 -0.81 0.62 -6.38
C ILE A 124 0.30 -0.41 -6.60
N VAL A 125 -0.04 -1.69 -6.61
CA VAL A 125 0.95 -2.75 -6.86
C VAL A 125 1.57 -2.60 -8.25
N ALA A 126 0.78 -2.27 -9.28
CA ALA A 126 1.30 -2.05 -10.62
C ALA A 126 2.31 -0.89 -10.66
N ILE A 127 2.02 0.19 -9.94
CA ILE A 127 2.96 1.32 -9.82
C ILE A 127 4.23 0.86 -9.12
N ALA A 128 4.09 0.12 -8.01
CA ALA A 128 5.23 -0.39 -7.26
C ALA A 128 6.12 -1.31 -8.11
N GLU A 129 5.51 -2.18 -8.91
CA GLU A 129 6.26 -3.07 -9.80
C GLU A 129 7.08 -2.29 -10.81
N ARG A 130 6.49 -1.26 -11.40
CA ARG A 130 7.20 -0.40 -12.35
C ARG A 130 8.36 0.35 -11.69
N VAL A 131 8.10 0.91 -10.51
CA VAL A 131 9.10 1.67 -9.76
C VAL A 131 10.27 0.78 -9.35
N VAL A 132 9.97 -0.40 -8.81
CA VAL A 132 11.01 -1.33 -8.35
C VAL A 132 11.79 -1.89 -9.53
N ALA A 133 11.13 -2.18 -10.65
CA ALA A 133 11.80 -2.69 -11.84
C ALA A 133 12.84 -1.70 -12.40
N ALA A 134 12.62 -0.40 -12.16
CA ALA A 134 13.55 0.64 -12.62
C ALA A 134 14.76 0.83 -11.69
N LEU A 135 14.80 0.15 -10.55
CA LEU A 135 15.93 0.28 -9.61
C LEU A 135 17.17 -0.45 -10.13
N PRO A 136 18.38 -0.02 -9.70
CA PRO A 136 19.61 -0.73 -10.07
C PRO A 136 19.56 -2.19 -9.58
N GLN A 137 19.92 -3.12 -10.47
CA GLN A 137 19.85 -4.54 -10.12
C GLN A 137 20.93 -4.97 -9.14
N ASN A 138 22.05 -4.25 -9.10
CA ASN A 138 23.18 -4.60 -8.24
C ASN A 138 23.16 -3.88 -6.91
N SER A 139 22.04 -3.32 -6.51
CA SER A 139 22.00 -2.62 -5.24
C SER A 139 22.17 -3.63 -4.11
N LYS A 140 23.12 -3.35 -3.22
CA LYS A 140 23.51 -4.24 -2.13
C LYS A 140 23.01 -3.72 -0.79
N GLN A 141 21.86 -3.17 -0.78
CA GLN A 141 21.32 -2.63 0.45
C GLN A 141 20.72 -3.70 1.33
#